data_ff133e4b92bb63cb1eb8f92045eeefbb
#
_entry.id   ff133e4b92bb63cb1eb8f92045eeefbb
#
_cell.length_a   1.000
_cell.length_b   1.000
_cell.length_c   1.000
_cell.angle_alpha   90.00
_cell.angle_beta   90.00
_cell.angle_gamma   90.00
#
_symmetry.space_group_name_H-M   'P 1'
#
loop_
_entity.id
_entity.type
_entity.pdbx_description
1 polymer ?
#
loop_
_entity_poly.entity_id
_entity_poly.type
_entity_poly.pdbx_seq_one_letter_code
_entity_poly.pdbx_strand_id
1 'polypeptide(L)'
;MKTKLLYGALLTALMSVSSLTACGSKSGADKYDKKGRLILELSNVYFGGSNEESIPAYDGADTYTELINERFGVSIKPTAPSYGSWDEDVSRTITGRSLKDVVHYNVKAYNFGTSYEQWVRRMDIKALPDDLSSWTNLQSMLNNISNLDALKINGKLYGIPIANDISNPGKDFSNMTYVYRRDWAKAIDELNASNPDYQPILKENDVYTWEEFERLLRAFKTYVDGTKENNDVVLIDQPWGFPSITNFYKSAPHCFAKDASGRAVNNFTTNEYIAGLEKAQSFVTAGLYPQEQFLYTEENDNAYKKYAAGLAGVFYDNFSFTNYGKLRRALKKNKDIDNVDDAVAFLKVKGSDGKFALEGTENWFSMTMFNYDISEKKMNKVLDIIDFLLSEEGTRLAVYGQEGYDYNVVDNKVVLTDTGWEKDPNDLSGKTYIYKSNGAKSLRYMATLGNDYKDYDPYTEADIEAYTAVTTWQNEMKAAKTAGNLRVVQEPADLSWMSTPTKNEATEKLLNKSKAYGTQYCYKQPLDTREKYMNAVNGVEEWATTLSEMNAKLGK
;
A
#
# COMPACT_ATOMS: atom_id res chain seq x y z
N MET A 1 46.41 46.46 -51.35
CA MET A 1 45.99 46.60 -52.76
C MET A 1 44.53 46.23 -52.92
N LYS A 2 43.77 47.21 -53.43
CA LYS A 2 42.46 47.11 -54.11
C LYS A 2 41.30 46.47 -53.37
N THR A 3 40.39 47.22 -52.81
CA THR A 3 39.34 48.11 -53.38
C THR A 3 38.18 47.35 -54.09
N LYS A 4 36.99 47.73 -53.59
CA LYS A 4 35.72 47.89 -54.32
C LYS A 4 34.71 46.74 -54.16
N LEU A 5 33.43 46.92 -54.09
CA LEU A 5 32.50 48.08 -54.03
C LEU A 5 31.11 47.54 -53.66
N LEU A 6 30.34 48.37 -53.03
CA LEU A 6 28.91 48.35 -52.86
C LEU A 6 28.12 47.88 -54.10
N TYR A 7 27.03 47.15 -53.88
CA TYR A 7 25.75 47.48 -54.52
C TYR A 7 24.61 47.03 -53.59
N GLY A 8 23.77 47.95 -53.23
CA GLY A 8 22.55 47.74 -52.52
C GLY A 8 21.46 47.19 -53.45
N ALA A 9 20.65 46.34 -52.88
CA ALA A 9 19.34 46.00 -53.40
C ALA A 9 18.34 45.99 -52.27
N LEU A 10 17.48 47.01 -52.25
CA LEU A 10 16.23 47.03 -51.51
C LEU A 10 15.39 45.83 -51.97
N LEU A 11 15.20 44.89 -51.10
CA LEU A 11 14.10 43.92 -51.20
C LEU A 11 13.17 44.14 -50.03
N THR A 12 12.03 44.74 -50.34
CA THR A 12 10.82 44.75 -49.52
C THR A 12 10.44 43.34 -49.14
N ALA A 13 10.80 42.94 -47.92
CA ALA A 13 10.26 41.74 -47.32
C ALA A 13 8.86 42.05 -46.80
N LEU A 14 7.84 41.55 -47.49
CA LEU A 14 6.51 41.38 -46.92
C LEU A 14 6.67 40.56 -45.61
N MET A 15 6.45 41.22 -44.48
CA MET A 15 6.16 40.51 -43.24
C MET A 15 4.79 39.84 -43.40
N SER A 16 4.79 38.60 -43.84
CA SER A 16 3.71 37.69 -43.53
C SER A 16 3.75 37.43 -42.02
N VAL A 17 2.92 38.14 -41.32
CA VAL A 17 2.53 37.78 -39.93
C VAL A 17 1.79 36.44 -40.05
N SER A 18 2.53 35.35 -40.10
CA SER A 18 1.98 34.06 -39.72
C SER A 18 1.69 34.16 -38.22
N SER A 19 0.44 34.45 -37.91
CA SER A 19 -0.15 34.20 -36.60
C SER A 19 0.14 32.72 -36.30
N LEU A 20 1.19 32.47 -35.53
CA LEU A 20 1.35 31.25 -34.74
C LEU A 20 0.21 31.28 -33.73
N THR A 21 -0.98 30.90 -34.16
CA THR A 21 -1.94 30.30 -33.26
C THR A 21 -1.29 29.02 -32.78
N ALA A 22 -0.54 29.13 -31.68
CA ALA A 22 -0.29 27.99 -30.81
C ALA A 22 -1.68 27.56 -30.32
N CYS A 23 -2.39 26.76 -31.12
CA CYS A 23 -3.45 25.91 -30.66
C CYS A 23 -2.82 24.90 -29.71
N GLY A 24 -2.55 25.31 -28.48
CA GLY A 24 -2.56 24.40 -27.36
C GLY A 24 -3.94 23.76 -27.39
N SER A 25 -4.05 22.53 -27.87
CA SER A 25 -5.28 21.77 -27.74
C SER A 25 -5.60 21.75 -26.25
N LYS A 26 -6.68 22.42 -25.83
CA LYS A 26 -7.18 22.30 -24.47
C LYS A 26 -7.33 20.83 -24.20
N SER A 27 -6.59 20.29 -23.22
CA SER A 27 -6.54 18.86 -22.90
C SER A 27 -7.93 18.28 -22.59
N GLY A 28 -8.89 19.10 -22.22
CA GLY A 28 -10.24 18.71 -21.86
C GLY A 28 -11.30 18.72 -22.98
N ALA A 29 -10.93 18.99 -24.24
CA ALA A 29 -11.91 19.02 -25.33
C ALA A 29 -12.50 17.63 -25.61
N ASP A 30 -13.82 17.57 -25.83
CA ASP A 30 -14.52 16.36 -26.25
C ASP A 30 -13.99 15.88 -27.60
N LYS A 31 -13.37 14.71 -27.62
CA LYS A 31 -12.92 14.01 -28.83
C LYS A 31 -13.72 12.72 -28.97
N TYR A 32 -13.94 12.30 -30.21
CA TYR A 32 -14.70 11.10 -30.50
C TYR A 32 -13.89 10.16 -31.39
N ASP A 33 -14.06 8.86 -31.19
CA ASP A 33 -13.50 7.85 -32.06
C ASP A 33 -14.29 7.72 -33.38
N LYS A 34 -13.82 6.83 -34.26
CA LYS A 34 -14.49 6.59 -35.55
C LYS A 34 -15.91 5.99 -35.43
N LYS A 35 -16.24 5.41 -34.27
CA LYS A 35 -17.58 4.89 -33.95
C LYS A 35 -18.47 5.95 -33.27
N GLY A 36 -17.99 7.19 -33.11
CA GLY A 36 -18.72 8.29 -32.44
C GLY A 36 -18.72 8.19 -30.92
N ARG A 37 -17.86 7.39 -30.33
CA ARG A 37 -17.74 7.21 -28.87
C ARG A 37 -16.79 8.25 -28.28
N LEU A 38 -17.13 8.79 -27.12
CA LEU A 38 -16.35 9.79 -26.41
C LEU A 38 -15.01 9.20 -25.93
N ILE A 39 -13.90 9.81 -26.34
CA ILE A 39 -12.56 9.32 -25.94
C ILE A 39 -12.28 9.78 -24.50
N LEU A 40 -11.91 8.81 -23.65
CA LEU A 40 -11.46 9.02 -22.27
C LEU A 40 -9.99 8.60 -22.16
N GLU A 41 -9.11 9.55 -21.81
CA GLU A 41 -7.68 9.29 -21.57
C GLU A 41 -7.46 9.10 -20.06
N LEU A 42 -7.17 7.86 -19.65
CA LEU A 42 -7.03 7.47 -18.25
C LEU A 42 -5.58 7.09 -17.96
N SER A 43 -5.03 7.56 -16.85
CA SER A 43 -3.69 7.20 -16.37
C SER A 43 -3.77 6.59 -14.98
N ASN A 44 -3.30 5.35 -14.84
CA ASN A 44 -3.25 4.66 -13.56
C ASN A 44 -2.04 3.74 -13.51
N VAL A 45 -1.28 3.76 -12.42
CA VAL A 45 -0.08 2.93 -12.23
C VAL A 45 -0.39 1.44 -12.33
N TYR A 46 -1.55 1.01 -11.88
CA TYR A 46 -1.97 -0.40 -11.94
C TYR A 46 -2.30 -0.89 -13.36
N PHE A 47 -2.39 -0.01 -14.35
CA PHE A 47 -2.53 -0.41 -15.76
C PHE A 47 -1.24 -1.02 -16.33
N GLY A 48 -0.10 -0.83 -15.67
CA GLY A 48 1.18 -1.43 -16.06
C GLY A 48 1.27 -2.94 -15.87
N GLY A 49 0.32 -3.52 -15.14
CA GLY A 49 0.37 -4.92 -14.76
C GLY A 49 1.37 -5.20 -13.62
N SER A 50 1.43 -6.45 -13.19
CA SER A 50 2.38 -6.94 -12.19
C SER A 50 2.81 -8.35 -12.55
N ASN A 51 4.11 -8.55 -12.73
CA ASN A 51 4.68 -9.87 -12.97
C ASN A 51 4.57 -10.78 -11.74
N GLU A 52 4.58 -10.20 -10.53
CA GLU A 52 4.52 -10.94 -9.28
C GLU A 52 3.11 -11.45 -8.96
N GLU A 53 2.10 -10.69 -9.37
CA GLU A 53 0.69 -11.01 -9.14
C GLU A 53 0.02 -11.62 -10.36
N SER A 54 0.75 -11.88 -11.43
CA SER A 54 0.20 -12.38 -12.72
C SER A 54 -0.92 -11.49 -13.28
N ILE A 55 -0.88 -10.18 -12.99
CA ILE A 55 -1.82 -9.21 -13.55
C ILE A 55 -1.25 -8.70 -14.87
N PRO A 56 -1.89 -9.00 -16.00
CA PRO A 56 -1.42 -8.52 -17.29
C PRO A 56 -1.54 -7.00 -17.42
N ALA A 57 -0.66 -6.39 -18.21
CA ALA A 57 -0.76 -4.99 -18.55
C ALA A 57 -2.08 -4.70 -19.27
N TYR A 58 -2.70 -3.57 -18.91
CA TYR A 58 -3.98 -3.14 -19.46
C TYR A 58 -3.77 -2.15 -20.61
N ASP A 59 -4.09 -2.56 -21.81
CA ASP A 59 -3.97 -1.74 -23.03
C ASP A 59 -5.32 -1.23 -23.57
N GLY A 60 -6.43 -1.62 -22.92
CA GLY A 60 -7.77 -1.23 -23.31
C GLY A 60 -8.35 -1.98 -24.51
N ALA A 61 -7.72 -3.08 -24.93
CA ALA A 61 -8.13 -3.83 -26.12
C ALA A 61 -8.91 -5.12 -25.81
N ASP A 62 -9.06 -5.48 -24.54
CA ASP A 62 -9.78 -6.68 -24.10
C ASP A 62 -11.31 -6.58 -24.23
N THR A 63 -11.98 -7.73 -24.21
CA THR A 63 -13.44 -7.83 -24.36
C THR A 63 -14.20 -7.08 -23.28
N TYR A 64 -13.71 -7.07 -22.04
CA TYR A 64 -14.38 -6.40 -20.91
C TYR A 64 -14.35 -4.89 -21.07
N THR A 65 -13.23 -4.34 -21.55
CA THR A 65 -13.15 -2.91 -21.92
C THR A 65 -14.12 -2.59 -23.02
N GLU A 66 -14.29 -3.44 -24.04
CA GLU A 66 -15.25 -3.16 -25.11
C GLU A 66 -16.69 -3.23 -24.59
N LEU A 67 -17.04 -4.13 -23.68
CA LEU A 67 -18.35 -4.14 -23.01
C LEU A 67 -18.62 -2.82 -22.28
N ILE A 68 -17.64 -2.30 -21.55
CA ILE A 68 -17.76 -0.99 -20.87
C ILE A 68 -17.84 0.14 -21.89
N ASN A 69 -17.03 0.12 -22.94
CA ASN A 69 -17.04 1.10 -24.01
C ASN A 69 -18.42 1.20 -24.67
N GLU A 70 -19.03 0.06 -24.98
CA GLU A 70 -20.38 0.00 -25.59
C GLU A 70 -21.45 0.47 -24.62
N ARG A 71 -21.44 0.00 -23.38
CA ARG A 71 -22.42 0.35 -22.36
C ARG A 71 -22.48 1.85 -22.09
N PHE A 72 -21.32 2.52 -22.03
CA PHE A 72 -21.22 3.93 -21.67
C PHE A 72 -21.03 4.88 -22.86
N GLY A 73 -20.89 4.35 -24.09
CA GLY A 73 -20.67 5.15 -25.30
C GLY A 73 -19.31 5.86 -25.29
N VAL A 74 -18.27 5.19 -24.77
CA VAL A 74 -16.93 5.73 -24.59
C VAL A 74 -15.87 4.92 -25.35
N SER A 75 -14.69 5.48 -25.51
CA SER A 75 -13.50 4.82 -26.02
C SER A 75 -12.35 5.08 -25.05
N ILE A 76 -12.06 4.11 -24.20
CA ILE A 76 -11.05 4.22 -23.14
C ILE A 76 -9.66 4.09 -23.74
N LYS A 77 -8.75 5.01 -23.37
CA LYS A 77 -7.33 5.05 -23.73
C LYS A 77 -6.50 5.03 -22.47
N PRO A 78 -6.10 3.85 -22.00
CA PRO A 78 -5.30 3.72 -20.79
C PRO A 78 -3.84 4.07 -21.04
N THR A 79 -3.19 4.58 -20.00
CA THR A 79 -1.73 4.75 -19.91
C THR A 79 -1.29 4.39 -18.49
N ALA A 80 -0.07 3.85 -18.36
CA ALA A 80 0.50 3.50 -17.07
C ALA A 80 1.82 4.24 -16.86
N PRO A 81 1.95 5.09 -15.83
CA PRO A 81 3.25 5.51 -15.34
C PRO A 81 3.98 4.31 -14.71
N SER A 82 5.31 4.35 -14.69
CA SER A 82 6.09 3.34 -13.97
C SER A 82 5.85 3.45 -12.46
N TYR A 83 5.71 2.35 -11.77
CA TYR A 83 5.54 2.35 -10.30
C TYR A 83 6.72 3.02 -9.59
N GLY A 84 7.94 2.77 -10.04
CA GLY A 84 9.16 3.32 -9.45
C GLY A 84 9.37 4.83 -9.68
N SER A 85 8.73 5.43 -10.69
CA SER A 85 8.80 6.87 -11.00
C SER A 85 7.43 7.56 -10.93
N TRP A 86 6.46 6.90 -10.30
CA TRP A 86 5.06 7.33 -10.33
C TRP A 86 4.85 8.78 -9.88
N ASP A 87 5.43 9.15 -8.74
CA ASP A 87 5.26 10.48 -8.16
C ASP A 87 5.89 11.57 -9.04
N GLU A 88 7.08 11.30 -9.60
CA GLU A 88 7.75 12.22 -10.51
C GLU A 88 7.00 12.38 -11.83
N ASP A 89 6.52 11.27 -12.41
CA ASP A 89 5.80 11.27 -13.69
C ASP A 89 4.49 12.04 -13.57
N VAL A 90 3.72 11.80 -12.52
CA VAL A 90 2.44 12.50 -12.30
C VAL A 90 2.68 13.98 -11.98
N SER A 91 3.62 14.29 -11.09
CA SER A 91 3.96 15.68 -10.75
C SER A 91 4.44 16.47 -11.97
N ARG A 92 5.21 15.83 -12.86
CA ARG A 92 5.67 16.43 -14.12
C ARG A 92 4.50 16.72 -15.07
N THR A 93 3.55 15.79 -15.20
CA THR A 93 2.36 15.98 -16.06
C THR A 93 1.43 17.06 -15.51
N ILE A 94 1.25 17.15 -14.19
CA ILE A 94 0.49 18.21 -13.54
C ILE A 94 1.17 19.58 -13.78
N THR A 95 2.46 19.68 -13.49
CA THR A 95 3.23 20.93 -13.65
C THR A 95 3.30 21.39 -15.10
N GLY A 96 3.45 20.43 -16.02
CA GLY A 96 3.50 20.69 -17.47
C GLY A 96 2.12 20.91 -18.12
N ARG A 97 1.03 20.88 -17.36
CA ARG A 97 -0.37 20.95 -17.86
C ARG A 97 -0.65 19.96 -18.99
N SER A 98 -0.06 18.77 -18.90
CA SER A 98 -0.21 17.67 -19.85
C SER A 98 -0.97 16.47 -19.25
N LEU A 99 -1.74 16.71 -18.18
CA LEU A 99 -2.58 15.70 -17.54
C LEU A 99 -3.53 15.06 -18.53
N LYS A 100 -3.68 13.74 -18.41
CA LYS A 100 -4.79 13.02 -19.04
C LYS A 100 -6.12 13.47 -18.42
N ASP A 101 -7.25 13.04 -18.99
CA ASP A 101 -8.56 13.35 -18.43
C ASP A 101 -8.66 12.94 -16.95
N VAL A 102 -8.08 11.78 -16.63
CA VAL A 102 -8.03 11.23 -15.27
C VAL A 102 -6.62 10.73 -14.98
N VAL A 103 -6.15 10.98 -13.76
CA VAL A 103 -4.85 10.55 -13.27
C VAL A 103 -4.97 9.92 -11.88
N HIS A 104 -4.26 8.83 -11.69
CA HIS A 104 -4.08 8.19 -10.39
C HIS A 104 -2.79 8.69 -9.74
N TYR A 105 -2.86 9.07 -8.47
CA TYR A 105 -1.71 9.58 -7.74
C TYR A 105 -1.63 9.02 -6.31
N ASN A 106 -0.39 8.72 -5.88
CA ASN A 106 -0.12 8.32 -4.51
C ASN A 106 -0.04 9.55 -3.59
N VAL A 107 -1.19 9.98 -3.13
CA VAL A 107 -1.29 11.15 -2.24
C VAL A 107 -0.76 10.91 -0.83
N LYS A 108 -0.48 9.66 -0.43
CA LYS A 108 0.14 9.31 0.84
C LYS A 108 1.66 9.35 0.80
N ALA A 109 2.27 9.31 -0.39
CA ALA A 109 3.70 9.51 -0.50
C ALA A 109 4.03 10.95 -0.09
N TYR A 110 4.68 11.10 1.01
CA TYR A 110 5.37 12.24 1.65
C TYR A 110 4.87 13.68 1.37
N ASN A 111 4.16 13.92 0.28
CA ASN A 111 3.88 15.23 -0.29
C ASN A 111 2.41 15.63 -0.26
N PHE A 112 1.53 14.85 0.34
CA PHE A 112 0.09 15.01 0.18
C PHE A 112 -0.39 16.44 0.46
N GLY A 113 -0.19 16.97 1.64
CA GLY A 113 -0.79 18.24 2.03
C GLY A 113 -0.40 19.38 1.10
N THR A 114 0.89 19.57 0.85
CA THR A 114 1.39 20.73 0.10
C THR A 114 1.14 20.62 -1.39
N SER A 115 1.45 19.48 -2.02
CA SER A 115 1.26 19.32 -3.47
C SER A 115 -0.20 19.33 -3.85
N TYR A 116 -1.06 18.62 -3.12
CA TYR A 116 -2.49 18.57 -3.38
C TYR A 116 -3.16 19.94 -3.23
N GLU A 117 -2.88 20.69 -2.14
CA GLU A 117 -3.35 22.07 -1.99
C GLU A 117 -2.85 22.99 -3.10
N GLN A 118 -1.59 22.87 -3.51
CA GLN A 118 -1.02 23.67 -4.60
C GLN A 118 -1.74 23.39 -5.93
N TRP A 119 -1.99 22.11 -6.24
CA TRP A 119 -2.70 21.75 -7.46
C TRP A 119 -4.12 22.28 -7.49
N VAL A 120 -4.82 22.26 -6.34
CA VAL A 120 -6.13 22.87 -6.21
C VAL A 120 -6.06 24.39 -6.41
N ARG A 121 -5.12 25.08 -5.74
CA ARG A 121 -4.95 26.53 -5.84
C ARG A 121 -4.57 27.00 -7.25
N ARG A 122 -3.77 26.20 -7.95
CA ARG A 122 -3.35 26.50 -9.33
C ARG A 122 -4.38 26.08 -10.38
N MET A 123 -5.47 25.47 -9.96
CA MET A 123 -6.48 24.90 -10.85
C MET A 123 -5.88 23.86 -11.82
N ASP A 124 -5.04 22.96 -11.30
CA ASP A 124 -4.49 21.84 -12.07
C ASP A 124 -5.45 20.65 -12.03
N ILE A 125 -6.21 20.49 -10.94
CA ILE A 125 -7.19 19.41 -10.72
C ILE A 125 -8.58 19.98 -10.41
N LYS A 126 -9.60 19.21 -10.80
CA LYS A 126 -11.02 19.59 -10.71
C LYS A 126 -11.70 18.93 -9.51
N ALA A 127 -12.56 19.69 -8.82
CA ALA A 127 -13.40 19.14 -7.76
C ALA A 127 -14.42 18.13 -8.31
N LEU A 128 -14.76 17.16 -7.50
CA LEU A 128 -15.94 16.32 -7.72
C LEU A 128 -17.22 17.19 -7.69
N PRO A 129 -18.31 16.75 -8.33
CA PRO A 129 -19.63 17.36 -8.15
C PRO A 129 -20.00 17.42 -6.66
N ASP A 130 -20.64 18.52 -6.25
CA ASP A 130 -21.11 18.67 -4.86
C ASP A 130 -22.25 17.68 -4.54
N ASP A 131 -23.05 17.32 -5.54
CA ASP A 131 -24.10 16.30 -5.45
C ASP A 131 -23.66 15.02 -6.16
N LEU A 132 -23.48 13.95 -5.40
CA LEU A 132 -23.13 12.62 -5.88
C LEU A 132 -24.32 11.65 -5.84
N SER A 133 -25.55 12.12 -5.61
CA SER A 133 -26.75 11.27 -5.46
C SER A 133 -27.06 10.41 -6.69
N SER A 134 -26.59 10.82 -7.87
CA SER A 134 -26.69 10.03 -9.11
C SER A 134 -25.73 8.83 -9.15
N TRP A 135 -24.71 8.80 -8.31
CA TRP A 135 -23.66 7.76 -8.23
C TRP A 135 -23.68 7.12 -6.84
N THR A 136 -24.72 6.31 -6.59
CA THR A 136 -25.05 5.80 -5.25
C THR A 136 -24.01 4.83 -4.69
N ASN A 137 -23.36 4.01 -5.54
CA ASN A 137 -22.30 3.10 -5.13
C ASN A 137 -21.03 3.86 -4.78
N LEU A 138 -20.65 4.85 -5.59
CA LEU A 138 -19.53 5.74 -5.32
C LEU A 138 -19.77 6.54 -4.03
N GLN A 139 -20.96 7.11 -3.85
CA GLN A 139 -21.31 7.84 -2.63
C GLN A 139 -21.23 6.92 -1.39
N SER A 140 -21.73 5.69 -1.50
CA SER A 140 -21.64 4.69 -0.42
C SER A 140 -20.19 4.35 -0.08
N MET A 141 -19.33 4.15 -1.08
CA MET A 141 -17.91 3.92 -0.88
C MET A 141 -17.24 5.11 -0.20
N LEU A 142 -17.48 6.34 -0.66
CA LEU A 142 -16.90 7.55 -0.07
C LEU A 142 -17.32 7.75 1.39
N ASN A 143 -18.57 7.43 1.75
CA ASN A 143 -19.05 7.51 3.13
C ASN A 143 -18.32 6.54 4.08
N ASN A 144 -17.68 5.51 3.55
CA ASN A 144 -16.89 4.55 4.31
C ASN A 144 -15.39 4.88 4.34
N ILE A 145 -14.95 5.93 3.65
CA ILE A 145 -13.53 6.36 3.65
C ILE A 145 -13.21 7.04 4.99
N SER A 146 -12.17 6.55 5.65
CA SER A 146 -11.65 7.14 6.89
C SER A 146 -11.05 8.52 6.62
N ASN A 147 -11.33 9.46 7.52
CA ASN A 147 -10.82 10.85 7.46
C ASN A 147 -11.14 11.60 6.15
N LEU A 148 -12.25 11.27 5.48
CA LEU A 148 -12.63 11.89 4.21
C LEU A 148 -12.67 13.43 4.31
N ASP A 149 -13.09 13.99 5.45
CA ASP A 149 -13.15 15.44 5.64
C ASP A 149 -11.77 16.10 5.63
N ALA A 150 -10.72 15.39 6.03
CA ALA A 150 -9.35 15.89 5.94
C ALA A 150 -8.85 16.07 4.49
N LEU A 151 -9.48 15.39 3.53
CA LEU A 151 -9.20 15.49 2.09
C LEU A 151 -9.91 16.66 1.42
N LYS A 152 -10.87 17.29 2.10
CA LYS A 152 -11.63 18.41 1.54
C LYS A 152 -10.86 19.71 1.65
N ILE A 153 -10.78 20.44 0.54
CA ILE A 153 -10.24 21.81 0.49
C ILE A 153 -11.41 22.74 0.22
N ASN A 154 -11.64 23.70 1.11
CA ASN A 154 -12.81 24.60 1.05
C ASN A 154 -14.14 23.83 0.95
N GLY A 155 -14.27 22.72 1.67
CA GLY A 155 -15.45 21.87 1.70
C GLY A 155 -15.64 20.96 0.48
N LYS A 156 -14.75 20.98 -0.51
CA LYS A 156 -14.83 20.20 -1.75
C LYS A 156 -13.76 19.11 -1.81
N LEU A 157 -14.12 17.97 -2.40
CA LEU A 157 -13.23 16.86 -2.66
C LEU A 157 -12.71 16.94 -4.11
N TYR A 158 -11.39 16.84 -4.31
CA TYR A 158 -10.74 16.99 -5.61
C TYR A 158 -10.22 15.67 -6.18
N GLY A 159 -10.86 14.59 -5.86
CA GLY A 159 -10.58 13.26 -6.37
C GLY A 159 -11.30 12.19 -5.58
N ILE A 160 -11.20 10.96 -6.05
CA ILE A 160 -11.80 9.78 -5.43
C ILE A 160 -10.68 9.02 -4.68
N PRO A 161 -10.70 8.96 -3.33
CA PRO A 161 -9.79 8.08 -2.59
C PRO A 161 -10.01 6.63 -3.00
N ILE A 162 -8.94 5.92 -3.31
CA ILE A 162 -9.00 4.53 -3.72
C ILE A 162 -9.03 3.65 -2.48
N ALA A 163 -10.18 3.04 -2.20
CA ALA A 163 -10.38 2.20 -1.04
C ALA A 163 -9.49 0.94 -1.10
N ASN A 164 -8.87 0.59 0.03
CA ASN A 164 -8.12 -0.66 0.14
C ASN A 164 -9.05 -1.88 0.24
N ASP A 165 -10.16 -1.74 0.94
CA ASP A 165 -11.12 -2.80 1.19
C ASP A 165 -12.46 -2.17 1.60
N ILE A 166 -13.41 -2.14 0.67
CA ILE A 166 -14.75 -1.58 0.92
C ILE A 166 -15.65 -2.56 1.69
N SER A 167 -15.33 -3.85 1.70
CA SER A 167 -16.07 -4.88 2.43
C SER A 167 -15.81 -4.84 3.93
N ASN A 168 -14.77 -4.09 4.36
CA ASN A 168 -14.29 -4.04 5.72
C ASN A 168 -14.34 -2.61 6.31
N PRO A 169 -15.49 -1.96 6.33
CA PRO A 169 -15.62 -0.60 6.83
C PRO A 169 -15.19 -0.50 8.31
N GLY A 170 -14.54 0.61 8.67
CA GLY A 170 -14.07 0.85 10.04
C GLY A 170 -12.77 0.13 10.41
N LYS A 171 -12.13 -0.57 9.47
CA LYS A 171 -10.76 -1.05 9.64
C LYS A 171 -9.81 0.14 9.48
N ASP A 172 -9.17 0.55 10.56
CA ASP A 172 -8.20 1.65 10.63
C ASP A 172 -6.81 1.19 11.09
N PHE A 173 -6.54 -0.10 10.96
CA PHE A 173 -5.24 -0.70 11.23
C PHE A 173 -4.72 -1.46 10.01
N SER A 174 -3.40 -1.50 9.88
CA SER A 174 -2.71 -2.19 8.80
C SER A 174 -2.80 -3.72 8.95
N ASN A 175 -2.42 -4.45 7.90
CA ASN A 175 -2.21 -5.90 7.98
C ASN A 175 -0.77 -6.24 8.44
N MET A 176 -0.05 -5.25 8.97
CA MET A 176 1.29 -5.45 9.54
C MET A 176 1.21 -6.31 10.79
N THR A 177 1.68 -7.52 10.71
CA THR A 177 1.62 -8.49 11.81
C THR A 177 2.70 -9.57 11.65
N TYR A 178 2.72 -10.50 12.59
CA TYR A 178 3.63 -11.64 12.53
C TYR A 178 2.93 -12.87 11.96
N VAL A 179 3.71 -13.66 11.20
CA VAL A 179 3.50 -15.10 11.00
C VAL A 179 4.66 -15.88 11.59
N TYR A 180 4.45 -17.10 12.06
CA TYR A 180 5.49 -17.89 12.67
C TYR A 180 5.41 -19.37 12.26
N ARG A 181 6.51 -20.08 12.41
CA ARG A 181 6.65 -21.52 12.24
C ARG A 181 6.06 -22.24 13.45
N ARG A 182 4.77 -22.52 13.37
CA ARG A 182 4.03 -23.24 14.40
C ARG A 182 4.52 -24.67 14.56
N ASP A 183 4.95 -25.29 13.46
CA ASP A 183 5.58 -26.61 13.44
C ASP A 183 6.90 -26.65 14.21
N TRP A 184 7.73 -25.58 14.17
CA TRP A 184 8.91 -25.48 15.01
C TRP A 184 8.55 -25.44 16.50
N ALA A 185 7.55 -24.66 16.87
CA ALA A 185 7.07 -24.59 18.25
C ALA A 185 6.58 -25.96 18.73
N LYS A 186 5.82 -26.68 17.90
CA LYS A 186 5.37 -28.03 18.17
C LYS A 186 6.51 -29.03 18.33
N ALA A 187 7.49 -29.00 17.42
CA ALA A 187 8.68 -29.87 17.50
C ALA A 187 9.48 -29.62 18.78
N ILE A 188 9.63 -28.36 19.20
CA ILE A 188 10.31 -28.00 20.44
C ILE A 188 9.55 -28.54 21.65
N ASP A 189 8.23 -28.42 21.68
CA ASP A 189 7.40 -28.94 22.77
C ASP A 189 7.49 -30.47 22.84
N GLU A 190 7.46 -31.17 21.71
CA GLU A 190 7.63 -32.62 21.63
C GLU A 190 9.02 -33.06 22.13
N LEU A 191 10.08 -32.37 21.75
CA LEU A 191 11.46 -32.65 22.20
C LEU A 191 11.63 -32.52 23.71
N ASN A 192 10.82 -31.66 24.34
CA ASN A 192 10.93 -31.38 25.78
C ASN A 192 9.80 -32.03 26.61
N ALA A 193 8.92 -32.80 26.00
CA ALA A 193 7.73 -33.36 26.64
C ALA A 193 8.02 -34.26 27.86
N SER A 194 9.23 -34.87 27.94
CA SER A 194 9.67 -35.67 29.07
C SER A 194 10.27 -34.87 30.23
N ASN A 195 10.51 -33.57 30.06
CA ASN A 195 11.04 -32.70 31.12
C ASN A 195 9.89 -32.15 31.98
N PRO A 196 9.77 -32.54 33.26
CA PRO A 196 8.66 -32.10 34.11
C PRO A 196 8.66 -30.61 34.42
N ASP A 197 9.80 -29.93 34.26
CA ASP A 197 9.91 -28.48 34.50
C ASP A 197 9.71 -27.66 33.22
N TYR A 198 9.51 -28.32 32.07
CA TYR A 198 9.30 -27.65 30.80
C TYR A 198 7.89 -27.08 30.71
N GLN A 199 7.80 -25.82 30.30
CA GLN A 199 6.51 -25.18 29.99
C GLN A 199 6.37 -25.07 28.48
N PRO A 200 5.30 -25.65 27.88
CA PRO A 200 5.06 -25.56 26.45
C PRO A 200 5.07 -24.13 25.91
N ILE A 201 5.73 -23.95 24.77
CA ILE A 201 5.79 -22.64 24.11
C ILE A 201 4.63 -22.44 23.12
N LEU A 202 4.05 -23.51 22.59
CA LEU A 202 2.87 -23.42 21.76
C LEU A 202 1.67 -23.00 22.59
N LYS A 203 0.93 -22.00 22.13
CA LYS A 203 -0.21 -21.43 22.85
C LYS A 203 -1.52 -21.68 22.12
N GLU A 204 -2.57 -21.80 22.89
CA GLU A 204 -3.93 -21.88 22.38
C GLU A 204 -4.26 -20.60 21.59
N ASN A 205 -4.87 -20.78 20.42
CA ASN A 205 -5.24 -19.68 19.51
C ASN A 205 -4.09 -18.77 19.08
N ASP A 206 -2.82 -19.21 19.23
CA ASP A 206 -1.61 -18.47 18.85
C ASP A 206 -1.51 -17.07 19.49
N VAL A 207 -2.05 -16.92 20.72
CA VAL A 207 -2.03 -15.67 21.50
C VAL A 207 -0.97 -15.73 22.59
N TYR A 208 -0.07 -14.77 22.58
CA TYR A 208 1.10 -14.69 23.45
C TYR A 208 1.12 -13.39 24.25
N THR A 209 1.50 -13.44 25.51
CA THR A 209 1.98 -12.24 26.22
C THR A 209 3.36 -11.85 25.68
N TRP A 210 3.83 -10.65 26.05
CA TRP A 210 5.18 -10.21 25.64
C TRP A 210 6.28 -11.16 26.16
N GLU A 211 6.18 -11.61 27.39
CA GLU A 211 7.12 -12.53 28.01
C GLU A 211 7.10 -13.91 27.33
N GLU A 212 5.92 -14.40 26.96
CA GLU A 212 5.79 -15.67 26.23
C GLU A 212 6.34 -15.56 24.81
N PHE A 213 6.16 -14.42 24.15
CA PHE A 213 6.76 -14.14 22.84
C PHE A 213 8.30 -14.15 22.93
N GLU A 214 8.90 -13.47 23.92
CA GLU A 214 10.35 -13.52 24.10
C GLU A 214 10.85 -14.96 24.39
N ARG A 215 10.08 -15.73 25.15
CA ARG A 215 10.40 -17.14 25.43
C ARG A 215 10.35 -17.98 24.16
N LEU A 216 9.32 -17.78 23.32
CA LEU A 216 9.21 -18.42 22.01
C LEU A 216 10.44 -18.12 21.14
N LEU A 217 10.83 -16.84 21.01
CA LEU A 217 12.01 -16.45 20.23
C LEU A 217 13.30 -17.09 20.74
N ARG A 218 13.50 -17.17 22.06
CA ARG A 218 14.69 -17.83 22.66
C ARG A 218 14.68 -19.34 22.46
N ALA A 219 13.51 -19.96 22.52
CA ALA A 219 13.37 -21.38 22.24
C ALA A 219 13.68 -21.67 20.75
N PHE A 220 13.21 -20.83 19.84
CA PHE A 220 13.56 -20.90 18.42
C PHE A 220 15.07 -20.71 18.20
N LYS A 221 15.72 -19.79 18.95
CA LYS A 221 17.17 -19.60 18.87
C LYS A 221 17.91 -20.89 19.27
N THR A 222 17.52 -21.50 20.38
CA THR A 222 18.13 -22.77 20.80
C THR A 222 17.90 -23.89 19.78
N TYR A 223 16.71 -23.95 19.20
CA TYR A 223 16.37 -24.93 18.17
C TYR A 223 17.20 -24.73 16.89
N VAL A 224 17.28 -23.50 16.41
CA VAL A 224 18.08 -23.13 15.22
C VAL A 224 19.56 -23.46 15.44
N ASP A 225 20.10 -23.09 16.60
CA ASP A 225 21.52 -23.34 16.92
C ASP A 225 21.85 -24.84 17.05
N GLY A 226 20.88 -25.66 17.48
CA GLY A 226 21.09 -27.08 17.75
C GLY A 226 20.73 -28.03 16.60
N THR A 227 19.82 -27.66 15.70
CA THR A 227 19.24 -28.61 14.73
C THR A 227 19.25 -28.15 13.29
N LYS A 228 19.51 -26.88 13.04
CA LYS A 228 19.41 -26.27 11.72
C LYS A 228 20.76 -25.88 11.16
N GLU A 229 20.80 -25.68 9.83
CA GLU A 229 21.99 -25.17 9.17
C GLU A 229 22.22 -23.68 9.52
N ASN A 230 23.46 -23.20 9.36
CA ASN A 230 23.92 -21.86 9.77
C ASN A 230 23.16 -20.68 9.11
N ASN A 231 22.23 -20.92 8.21
CA ASN A 231 21.45 -19.89 7.50
C ASN A 231 20.06 -19.64 8.08
N ASP A 232 19.62 -20.44 9.06
CA ASP A 232 18.32 -20.27 9.68
C ASP A 232 18.35 -19.11 10.68
N VAL A 233 17.25 -18.36 10.75
CA VAL A 233 17.11 -17.20 11.61
C VAL A 233 15.84 -17.28 12.45
N VAL A 234 15.81 -16.57 13.57
CA VAL A 234 14.70 -16.62 14.50
C VAL A 234 13.60 -15.64 14.10
N LEU A 235 13.92 -14.37 14.04
CA LEU A 235 13.01 -13.28 13.73
C LEU A 235 13.56 -12.47 12.55
N ILE A 236 12.70 -12.21 11.60
CA ILE A 236 13.02 -11.40 10.45
C ILE A 236 11.95 -10.32 10.28
N ASP A 237 12.38 -9.12 9.92
CA ASP A 237 11.53 -7.95 9.76
C ASP A 237 11.78 -7.30 8.39
N GLN A 238 10.86 -6.52 7.92
CA GLN A 238 11.07 -5.65 6.77
C GLN A 238 11.95 -4.45 7.15
N PRO A 239 12.64 -3.80 6.20
CA PRO A 239 13.59 -2.71 6.48
C PRO A 239 12.90 -1.38 6.82
N TRP A 240 11.89 -1.40 7.69
CA TRP A 240 11.04 -0.24 7.98
C TRP A 240 11.25 0.37 9.38
N GLY A 241 12.36 0.07 10.06
CA GLY A 241 12.69 0.67 11.35
C GLY A 241 12.10 -0.05 12.56
N PHE A 242 12.02 -1.38 12.49
CA PHE A 242 11.55 -2.26 13.57
C PHE A 242 10.12 -2.00 14.07
N PRO A 243 9.12 -1.81 13.18
CA PRO A 243 7.74 -1.62 13.62
C PRO A 243 7.21 -2.84 14.39
N SER A 244 7.75 -4.02 14.10
CA SER A 244 7.51 -5.26 14.83
C SER A 244 7.71 -5.13 16.34
N ILE A 245 8.60 -4.24 16.78
CA ILE A 245 8.91 -4.01 18.19
C ILE A 245 8.39 -2.64 18.66
N THR A 246 8.62 -1.56 17.89
CA THR A 246 8.31 -0.19 18.32
C THR A 246 6.81 0.03 18.55
N ASN A 247 5.93 -0.65 17.80
CA ASN A 247 4.48 -0.58 18.00
C ASN A 247 4.04 -0.96 19.43
N PHE A 248 4.74 -1.90 20.07
CA PHE A 248 4.46 -2.30 21.46
C PHE A 248 4.89 -1.23 22.46
N TYR A 249 5.75 -0.30 22.06
CA TYR A 249 6.17 0.87 22.84
C TYR A 249 5.38 2.14 22.50
N LYS A 250 4.19 2.00 21.89
CA LYS A 250 3.27 3.09 21.52
C LYS A 250 3.83 4.03 20.45
N SER A 251 4.74 3.55 19.64
CA SER A 251 5.34 4.35 18.59
C SER A 251 5.60 3.48 17.35
N ALA A 252 5.21 4.00 16.19
CA ALA A 252 5.48 3.40 14.88
C ALA A 252 6.51 4.27 14.13
N PRO A 253 7.15 3.78 13.06
CA PRO A 253 8.15 4.54 12.30
C PRO A 253 7.50 5.61 11.40
N HIS A 254 6.82 6.58 11.99
CA HIS A 254 6.28 7.78 11.36
C HIS A 254 6.95 9.05 11.92
N CYS A 255 6.78 10.19 11.25
CA CYS A 255 7.61 11.37 11.50
C CYS A 255 7.17 12.20 12.71
N PHE A 256 5.87 12.32 12.94
CA PHE A 256 5.34 13.28 13.89
C PHE A 256 4.65 12.61 15.07
N ALA A 257 4.86 13.19 16.25
CA ALA A 257 4.12 12.90 17.47
C ALA A 257 3.73 14.22 18.15
N LYS A 258 2.91 14.15 19.20
CA LYS A 258 2.63 15.29 20.08
C LYS A 258 3.24 15.06 21.44
N ASP A 259 3.86 16.10 21.98
CA ASP A 259 4.25 16.11 23.38
C ASP A 259 3.04 16.36 24.32
N ALA A 260 3.28 16.34 25.63
CA ALA A 260 2.25 16.55 26.64
C ALA A 260 1.58 17.93 26.56
N SER A 261 2.21 18.92 25.93
CA SER A 261 1.64 20.26 25.71
C SER A 261 0.85 20.37 24.39
N GLY A 262 0.79 19.29 23.60
CA GLY A 262 0.16 19.22 22.29
C GLY A 262 0.99 19.83 21.16
N ARG A 263 2.30 20.04 21.36
CA ARG A 263 3.23 20.50 20.32
C ARG A 263 3.62 19.34 19.42
N ALA A 264 3.80 19.64 18.14
CA ALA A 264 4.42 18.73 17.20
C ALA A 264 5.89 18.50 17.56
N VAL A 265 6.29 17.26 17.66
CA VAL A 265 7.66 16.82 17.95
C VAL A 265 8.08 15.72 16.98
N ASN A 266 9.40 15.51 16.88
CA ASN A 266 9.96 14.40 16.11
C ASN A 266 9.66 13.07 16.80
N ASN A 267 8.84 12.23 16.19
CA ASN A 267 8.48 10.93 16.75
C ASN A 267 9.69 10.02 16.96
N PHE A 268 10.66 10.04 16.04
CA PHE A 268 11.87 9.21 16.14
C PHE A 268 12.78 9.55 17.33
N THR A 269 12.53 10.68 18.00
CA THR A 269 13.27 11.10 19.20
C THR A 269 12.46 11.03 20.49
N THR A 270 11.23 10.52 20.40
CA THR A 270 10.40 10.31 21.61
C THR A 270 10.97 9.17 22.47
N ASN A 271 10.70 9.23 23.77
CA ASN A 271 11.14 8.17 24.68
C ASN A 271 10.51 6.83 24.33
N GLU A 272 9.28 6.82 23.85
CA GLU A 272 8.54 5.65 23.39
C GLU A 272 9.25 4.98 22.22
N TYR A 273 9.59 5.73 21.18
CA TYR A 273 10.28 5.19 20.00
C TYR A 273 11.66 4.65 20.37
N ILE A 274 12.43 5.41 21.15
CA ILE A 274 13.78 5.01 21.58
C ILE A 274 13.72 3.75 22.44
N ALA A 275 12.77 3.65 23.38
CA ALA A 275 12.61 2.43 24.18
C ALA A 275 12.31 1.21 23.30
N GLY A 276 11.52 1.37 22.25
CA GLY A 276 11.29 0.33 21.25
C GLY A 276 12.57 -0.07 20.49
N LEU A 277 13.39 0.90 20.08
CA LEU A 277 14.69 0.64 19.44
C LEU A 277 15.68 -0.04 20.40
N GLU A 278 15.73 0.37 21.68
CA GLU A 278 16.59 -0.26 22.69
C GLU A 278 16.17 -1.72 22.91
N LYS A 279 14.86 -2.02 22.86
CA LYS A 279 14.37 -3.39 22.89
C LYS A 279 14.79 -4.17 21.64
N ALA A 280 14.63 -3.59 20.44
CA ALA A 280 15.10 -4.21 19.20
C ALA A 280 16.61 -4.46 19.23
N GLN A 281 17.41 -3.51 19.75
CA GLN A 281 18.85 -3.67 19.96
C GLN A 281 19.16 -4.87 20.88
N SER A 282 18.34 -5.07 21.94
CA SER A 282 18.51 -6.23 22.83
C SER A 282 18.27 -7.56 22.11
N PHE A 283 17.33 -7.60 21.16
CA PHE A 283 17.07 -8.77 20.33
C PHE A 283 18.18 -9.02 19.32
N VAL A 284 18.71 -7.96 18.68
CA VAL A 284 19.92 -8.06 17.82
C VAL A 284 21.10 -8.62 18.63
N THR A 285 21.34 -8.08 19.83
CA THR A 285 22.44 -8.52 20.70
C THR A 285 22.28 -9.98 21.14
N ALA A 286 21.03 -10.44 21.33
CA ALA A 286 20.73 -11.84 21.67
C ALA A 286 20.79 -12.78 20.45
N GLY A 287 21.10 -12.29 19.26
CA GLY A 287 21.13 -13.06 18.02
C GLY A 287 19.75 -13.53 17.55
N LEU A 288 18.67 -12.82 17.94
CA LEU A 288 17.31 -13.14 17.50
C LEU A 288 17.02 -12.57 16.12
N TYR A 289 17.66 -11.46 15.73
CA TYR A 289 17.67 -10.94 14.36
C TYR A 289 18.92 -11.39 13.61
N PRO A 290 18.86 -11.66 12.30
CA PRO A 290 20.03 -11.97 11.50
C PRO A 290 20.98 -10.77 11.40
N GLN A 291 22.28 -11.03 11.33
CA GLN A 291 23.27 -9.95 11.21
C GLN A 291 23.14 -9.17 9.90
N GLU A 292 22.65 -9.81 8.86
CA GLU A 292 22.41 -9.20 7.56
C GLU A 292 21.08 -8.42 7.44
N GLN A 293 20.25 -8.36 8.49
CA GLN A 293 18.96 -7.64 8.46
C GLN A 293 19.12 -6.19 7.99
N PHE A 294 20.23 -5.54 8.32
CA PHE A 294 20.50 -4.16 7.92
C PHE A 294 20.78 -4.00 6.41
N LEU A 295 21.02 -5.10 5.69
CA LEU A 295 21.22 -5.12 4.23
C LEU A 295 19.90 -5.35 3.46
N TYR A 296 18.82 -5.65 4.17
CA TYR A 296 17.55 -5.91 3.52
C TYR A 296 16.95 -4.59 3.02
N THR A 297 16.43 -4.64 1.80
CA THR A 297 15.73 -3.53 1.15
C THR A 297 14.41 -4.04 0.60
N GLU A 298 13.47 -3.14 0.37
CA GLU A 298 12.19 -3.49 -0.27
C GLU A 298 12.40 -4.05 -1.69
N GLU A 299 13.44 -3.58 -2.39
CA GLU A 299 13.75 -3.99 -3.76
C GLU A 299 14.24 -5.45 -3.86
N ASN A 300 15.03 -5.90 -2.88
CA ASN A 300 15.62 -7.25 -2.93
C ASN A 300 14.73 -8.35 -2.33
N ASP A 301 13.68 -7.98 -1.59
CA ASP A 301 12.69 -8.89 -0.98
C ASP A 301 13.33 -10.06 -0.18
N ASN A 302 14.49 -9.82 0.41
CA ASN A 302 15.28 -10.88 1.06
C ASN A 302 14.59 -11.44 2.29
N ALA A 303 13.86 -10.62 3.05
CA ALA A 303 13.12 -11.07 4.21
C ALA A 303 12.04 -12.10 3.80
N TYR A 304 11.22 -11.77 2.82
CA TYR A 304 10.20 -12.66 2.26
C TYR A 304 10.81 -13.95 1.71
N LYS A 305 11.85 -13.85 0.87
CA LYS A 305 12.51 -15.01 0.26
C LYS A 305 13.06 -15.96 1.31
N LYS A 306 13.65 -15.43 2.37
CA LYS A 306 14.20 -16.26 3.46
C LYS A 306 13.11 -17.01 4.22
N TYR A 307 12.00 -16.33 4.55
CA TYR A 307 10.86 -16.99 5.21
C TYR A 307 10.18 -18.00 4.28
N ALA A 308 9.93 -17.64 3.02
CA ALA A 308 9.35 -18.53 2.01
C ALA A 308 10.20 -19.79 1.76
N ALA A 309 11.52 -19.69 1.89
CA ALA A 309 12.43 -20.84 1.86
C ALA A 309 12.41 -21.71 3.13
N GLY A 310 11.61 -21.33 4.15
CA GLY A 310 11.51 -22.07 5.41
C GLY A 310 12.66 -21.83 6.38
N LEU A 311 13.49 -20.80 6.12
CA LEU A 311 14.71 -20.51 6.85
C LEU A 311 14.54 -19.49 8.00
N ALA A 312 13.32 -19.10 8.33
CA ALA A 312 13.04 -18.17 9.41
C ALA A 312 11.88 -18.66 10.30
N GLY A 313 12.00 -18.46 11.60
CA GLY A 313 11.01 -18.89 12.59
C GLY A 313 9.82 -17.95 12.70
N VAL A 314 10.06 -16.66 12.66
CA VAL A 314 9.05 -15.60 12.76
C VAL A 314 9.32 -14.53 11.71
N PHE A 315 8.27 -14.07 11.05
CA PHE A 315 8.35 -13.03 10.04
C PHE A 315 7.28 -11.96 10.28
N TYR A 316 7.70 -10.70 10.28
CA TYR A 316 6.82 -9.54 10.39
C TYR A 316 6.73 -8.83 9.04
N ASP A 317 5.51 -8.74 8.50
CA ASP A 317 5.27 -8.13 7.19
C ASP A 317 3.80 -7.68 7.05
N ASN A 318 3.48 -7.07 5.91
CA ASN A 318 2.12 -6.76 5.51
C ASN A 318 1.45 -8.03 4.95
N PHE A 319 0.70 -8.72 5.80
CA PHE A 319 -0.06 -9.90 5.39
C PHE A 319 -1.48 -9.53 4.94
N SER A 320 -1.55 -8.71 3.88
CA SER A 320 -2.77 -8.62 3.10
C SER A 320 -3.14 -10.00 2.53
N PHE A 321 -4.37 -10.16 2.09
CA PHE A 321 -4.82 -11.39 1.45
C PHE A 321 -3.87 -11.86 0.33
N THR A 322 -3.51 -10.95 -0.59
CA THR A 322 -2.60 -11.25 -1.71
C THR A 322 -1.21 -11.69 -1.22
N ASN A 323 -0.63 -10.94 -0.26
CA ASN A 323 0.72 -11.25 0.24
C ASN A 323 0.75 -12.55 1.03
N TYR A 324 -0.27 -12.81 1.84
CA TYR A 324 -0.35 -14.08 2.59
C TYR A 324 -0.59 -15.27 1.66
N GLY A 325 -1.44 -15.11 0.64
CA GLY A 325 -1.64 -16.13 -0.40
C GLY A 325 -0.34 -16.43 -1.17
N LYS A 326 0.39 -15.40 -1.58
CA LYS A 326 1.72 -15.53 -2.22
C LYS A 326 2.68 -16.32 -1.31
N LEU A 327 2.74 -15.97 -0.02
CA LEU A 327 3.59 -16.66 0.95
C LEU A 327 3.20 -18.13 1.10
N ARG A 328 1.92 -18.45 1.24
CA ARG A 328 1.43 -19.83 1.37
C ARG A 328 1.77 -20.66 0.15
N ARG A 329 1.57 -20.12 -1.07
CA ARG A 329 1.96 -20.81 -2.31
C ARG A 329 3.46 -21.10 -2.38
N ALA A 330 4.31 -20.18 -1.91
CA ALA A 330 5.75 -20.39 -1.85
C ALA A 330 6.12 -21.48 -0.83
N LEU A 331 5.52 -21.46 0.36
CA LEU A 331 5.74 -22.46 1.41
C LEU A 331 5.25 -23.86 1.00
N LYS A 332 4.14 -23.98 0.26
CA LYS A 332 3.66 -25.26 -0.29
C LYS A 332 4.67 -25.94 -1.24
N LYS A 333 5.59 -25.18 -1.83
CA LYS A 333 6.68 -25.71 -2.67
C LYS A 333 7.89 -26.20 -1.86
N ASN A 334 7.94 -25.87 -0.58
CA ASN A 334 9.01 -26.30 0.32
C ASN A 334 8.77 -27.73 0.76
N LYS A 335 9.72 -28.62 0.45
CA LYS A 335 9.64 -30.07 0.75
C LYS A 335 9.69 -30.39 2.25
N ASP A 336 10.18 -29.44 3.06
CA ASP A 336 10.29 -29.59 4.52
C ASP A 336 9.02 -29.15 5.24
N ILE A 337 7.97 -28.76 4.51
CA ILE A 337 6.67 -28.34 5.03
C ILE A 337 5.59 -29.23 4.45
N ASP A 338 5.16 -30.23 5.20
CA ASP A 338 4.14 -31.19 4.75
C ASP A 338 2.76 -30.55 4.61
N ASN A 339 2.37 -29.70 5.56
CA ASN A 339 1.11 -28.99 5.59
C ASN A 339 1.30 -27.56 6.07
N VAL A 340 1.08 -26.59 5.19
CA VAL A 340 1.25 -25.16 5.48
C VAL A 340 0.31 -24.67 6.59
N ASP A 341 -0.92 -25.21 6.66
CA ASP A 341 -1.90 -24.78 7.68
C ASP A 341 -1.54 -25.20 9.09
N ASP A 342 -0.85 -26.35 9.21
CA ASP A 342 -0.32 -26.82 10.49
C ASP A 342 1.03 -26.17 10.83
N ALA A 343 1.81 -25.80 9.82
CA ALA A 343 3.16 -25.33 9.96
C ALA A 343 3.28 -23.82 10.20
N VAL A 344 2.31 -23.02 9.71
CA VAL A 344 2.39 -21.54 9.77
C VAL A 344 1.07 -20.95 10.24
N ALA A 345 1.15 -20.02 11.19
CA ALA A 345 -0.02 -19.32 11.71
C ALA A 345 0.29 -17.83 11.99
N PHE A 346 -0.76 -17.02 12.08
CA PHE A 346 -0.66 -15.67 12.61
C PHE A 346 -0.30 -15.69 14.09
N LEU A 347 0.82 -15.08 14.44
CA LEU A 347 1.27 -14.94 15.81
C LEU A 347 0.71 -13.64 16.41
N LYS A 348 -0.16 -13.75 17.40
CA LYS A 348 -0.85 -12.63 18.03
C LYS A 348 -0.20 -12.29 19.37
N VAL A 349 0.51 -11.16 19.43
CA VAL A 349 1.29 -10.75 20.60
C VAL A 349 0.61 -9.60 21.33
N LYS A 350 0.48 -9.71 22.64
CA LYS A 350 0.06 -8.64 23.53
C LYS A 350 1.28 -8.00 24.19
N GLY A 351 1.33 -6.67 24.18
CA GLY A 351 2.35 -5.92 24.90
C GLY A 351 2.23 -6.07 26.42
N SER A 352 3.16 -5.47 27.15
CA SER A 352 3.19 -5.48 28.63
C SER A 352 1.95 -4.87 29.29
N ASP A 353 1.16 -4.08 28.55
CA ASP A 353 -0.12 -3.54 28.98
C ASP A 353 -1.31 -4.48 28.69
N GLY A 354 -1.06 -5.71 28.24
CA GLY A 354 -2.07 -6.72 27.92
C GLY A 354 -2.83 -6.47 26.62
N LYS A 355 -2.44 -5.47 25.81
CA LYS A 355 -3.11 -5.11 24.56
C LYS A 355 -2.30 -5.55 23.34
N PHE A 356 -3.00 -5.93 22.29
CA PHE A 356 -2.38 -5.99 20.96
C PHE A 356 -1.95 -4.59 20.50
N ALA A 357 -0.96 -4.51 19.62
CA ALA A 357 -0.50 -3.24 19.07
C ALA A 357 -0.31 -3.39 17.56
N LEU A 358 -1.04 -2.59 16.79
CA LEU A 358 -0.95 -2.57 15.34
C LEU A 358 -0.74 -1.13 14.85
N GLU A 359 -0.06 -1.00 13.73
CA GLU A 359 0.08 0.28 13.05
C GLU A 359 -1.27 0.73 12.48
N GLY A 360 -1.59 2.01 12.69
CA GLY A 360 -2.79 2.63 12.13
C GLY A 360 -2.63 2.90 10.63
N THR A 361 -3.70 2.74 9.91
CA THR A 361 -3.79 3.14 8.50
C THR A 361 -5.18 3.60 8.16
N GLU A 362 -5.30 4.50 7.21
CA GLU A 362 -6.57 4.75 6.57
C GLU A 362 -6.94 3.56 5.67
N ASN A 363 -8.25 3.41 5.46
CA ASN A 363 -8.78 2.36 4.58
C ASN A 363 -8.74 2.75 3.09
N TRP A 364 -7.87 3.67 2.72
CA TRP A 364 -7.60 4.08 1.35
C TRP A 364 -6.08 4.30 1.16
N PHE A 365 -5.61 4.23 -0.08
CA PHE A 365 -4.17 4.27 -0.37
C PHE A 365 -3.75 5.48 -1.19
N SER A 366 -4.49 5.79 -2.24
CA SER A 366 -4.16 6.78 -3.27
C SER A 366 -5.42 7.44 -3.77
N MET A 367 -5.33 8.26 -4.78
CA MET A 367 -6.45 9.07 -5.25
C MET A 367 -6.55 9.08 -6.77
N THR A 368 -7.76 8.89 -7.29
CA THR A 368 -8.08 9.18 -8.68
C THR A 368 -8.50 10.64 -8.81
N MET A 369 -7.74 11.44 -9.55
CA MET A 369 -7.97 12.86 -9.71
C MET A 369 -8.34 13.20 -11.15
N PHE A 370 -9.05 14.31 -11.33
CA PHE A 370 -9.54 14.78 -12.61
C PHE A 370 -8.78 16.02 -13.06
N ASN A 371 -8.39 16.05 -14.34
CA ASN A 371 -7.81 17.24 -14.95
C ASN A 371 -8.77 18.44 -14.79
N TYR A 372 -8.24 19.60 -14.43
CA TYR A 372 -9.06 20.81 -14.28
C TYR A 372 -9.92 21.12 -15.52
N ASP A 373 -9.32 20.95 -16.70
CA ASP A 373 -9.97 21.25 -17.99
C ASP A 373 -10.90 20.13 -18.50
N ILE A 374 -11.05 19.01 -17.76
CA ILE A 374 -11.94 17.93 -18.17
C ILE A 374 -13.37 18.46 -18.38
N SER A 375 -14.00 18.09 -19.49
CA SER A 375 -15.40 18.46 -19.70
C SER A 375 -16.31 17.77 -18.69
N GLU A 376 -17.39 18.39 -18.33
CA GLU A 376 -18.41 17.82 -17.44
C GLU A 376 -18.93 16.47 -17.99
N LYS A 377 -19.12 16.39 -19.30
CA LYS A 377 -19.54 15.17 -19.99
C LYS A 377 -18.55 14.02 -19.79
N LYS A 378 -17.24 14.26 -19.96
CA LYS A 378 -16.21 13.25 -19.73
C LYS A 378 -16.16 12.83 -18.27
N MET A 379 -16.17 13.81 -17.36
CA MET A 379 -16.16 13.56 -15.93
C MET A 379 -17.33 12.68 -15.49
N ASN A 380 -18.55 13.03 -15.91
CA ASN A 380 -19.74 12.24 -15.60
C ASN A 380 -19.64 10.82 -16.15
N LYS A 381 -19.09 10.62 -17.36
CA LYS A 381 -18.88 9.28 -17.91
C LYS A 381 -17.87 8.45 -17.11
N VAL A 382 -16.81 9.06 -16.59
CA VAL A 382 -15.88 8.37 -15.69
C VAL A 382 -16.56 8.00 -14.37
N LEU A 383 -17.35 8.91 -13.80
CA LEU A 383 -18.13 8.65 -12.58
C LEU A 383 -19.17 7.54 -12.79
N ASP A 384 -19.88 7.52 -13.94
CA ASP A 384 -20.81 6.44 -14.32
C ASP A 384 -20.11 5.08 -14.36
N ILE A 385 -18.91 5.02 -14.96
CA ILE A 385 -18.12 3.79 -15.05
C ILE A 385 -17.65 3.33 -13.65
N ILE A 386 -17.17 4.25 -12.84
CA ILE A 386 -16.71 3.94 -11.47
C ILE A 386 -17.89 3.45 -10.62
N ASP A 387 -19.03 4.14 -10.68
CA ASP A 387 -20.23 3.75 -9.93
C ASP A 387 -20.72 2.35 -10.34
N PHE A 388 -20.74 2.08 -11.64
CA PHE A 388 -21.07 0.75 -12.16
C PHE A 388 -20.10 -0.32 -11.64
N LEU A 389 -18.78 -0.07 -11.70
CA LEU A 389 -17.77 -1.03 -11.26
C LEU A 389 -17.77 -1.27 -9.74
N LEU A 390 -18.38 -0.37 -8.97
CA LEU A 390 -18.62 -0.52 -7.54
C LEU A 390 -19.96 -1.21 -7.23
N SER A 391 -20.84 -1.37 -8.21
CA SER A 391 -22.08 -2.14 -8.06
C SER A 391 -21.80 -3.65 -7.99
N GLU A 392 -22.82 -4.43 -7.60
CA GLU A 392 -22.72 -5.90 -7.58
C GLU A 392 -22.37 -6.46 -8.98
N GLU A 393 -23.08 -6.01 -10.03
CA GLU A 393 -22.86 -6.42 -11.42
C GLU A 393 -21.44 -6.08 -11.87
N GLY A 394 -20.99 -4.85 -11.64
CA GLY A 394 -19.67 -4.39 -12.03
C GLY A 394 -18.54 -5.07 -11.24
N THR A 395 -18.77 -5.33 -9.96
CA THR A 395 -17.84 -6.09 -9.13
C THR A 395 -17.71 -7.54 -9.62
N ARG A 396 -18.83 -8.20 -9.96
CA ARG A 396 -18.78 -9.55 -10.56
C ARG A 396 -18.00 -9.53 -11.87
N LEU A 397 -18.29 -8.58 -12.76
CA LEU A 397 -17.57 -8.43 -14.02
C LEU A 397 -16.06 -8.24 -13.80
N ALA A 398 -15.67 -7.42 -12.83
CA ALA A 398 -14.28 -7.14 -12.53
C ALA A 398 -13.56 -8.33 -11.87
N VAL A 399 -14.24 -9.08 -11.02
CA VAL A 399 -13.66 -10.19 -10.26
C VAL A 399 -13.70 -11.49 -11.03
N TYR A 400 -14.80 -11.79 -11.71
CA TYR A 400 -15.02 -13.12 -12.34
C TYR A 400 -15.07 -13.11 -13.85
N GLY A 401 -15.33 -11.93 -14.42
CA GLY A 401 -15.62 -11.84 -15.83
C GLY A 401 -17.12 -11.94 -16.11
N GLN A 402 -17.47 -12.56 -17.23
CA GLN A 402 -18.81 -12.65 -17.75
C GLN A 402 -19.46 -14.00 -17.39
N GLU A 403 -20.63 -13.95 -16.77
CA GLU A 403 -21.42 -15.14 -16.47
C GLU A 403 -21.79 -15.90 -17.74
N GLY A 404 -21.69 -17.23 -17.68
CA GLY A 404 -21.92 -18.13 -18.82
C GLY A 404 -20.73 -18.28 -19.76
N TYR A 405 -19.67 -17.46 -19.60
CA TYR A 405 -18.44 -17.55 -20.38
C TYR A 405 -17.20 -17.79 -19.49
N ASP A 406 -16.98 -16.95 -18.48
CA ASP A 406 -15.83 -17.03 -17.58
C ASP A 406 -16.17 -17.81 -16.31
N TYR A 407 -17.41 -17.79 -15.91
CA TYR A 407 -17.92 -18.51 -14.75
C TYR A 407 -19.38 -18.89 -14.92
N ASN A 408 -19.83 -19.86 -14.13
CA ASN A 408 -21.23 -20.21 -13.96
C ASN A 408 -21.61 -20.12 -12.48
N VAL A 409 -22.89 -19.90 -12.19
CA VAL A 409 -23.41 -19.98 -10.83
C VAL A 409 -24.07 -21.37 -10.66
N VAL A 410 -23.50 -22.17 -9.76
CA VAL A 410 -24.02 -23.53 -9.44
C VAL A 410 -24.26 -23.58 -7.93
N ASP A 411 -25.48 -23.87 -7.50
CA ASP A 411 -25.86 -23.93 -6.08
C ASP A 411 -25.47 -22.64 -5.30
N ASN A 412 -25.70 -21.47 -5.90
CA ASN A 412 -25.32 -20.17 -5.40
C ASN A 412 -23.80 -19.98 -5.22
N LYS A 413 -22.98 -20.81 -5.84
CA LYS A 413 -21.52 -20.66 -5.86
C LYS A 413 -21.04 -20.35 -7.27
N VAL A 414 -20.04 -19.49 -7.35
CA VAL A 414 -19.36 -19.24 -8.62
C VAL A 414 -18.42 -20.39 -8.92
N VAL A 415 -18.52 -20.93 -10.11
CA VAL A 415 -17.62 -21.97 -10.63
C VAL A 415 -16.94 -21.42 -11.87
N LEU A 416 -15.63 -21.25 -11.80
CA LEU A 416 -14.83 -20.74 -12.91
C LEU A 416 -14.80 -21.72 -14.07
N THR A 417 -14.73 -21.19 -15.29
CA THR A 417 -14.58 -21.97 -16.52
C THR A 417 -13.15 -21.85 -17.06
N ASP A 418 -12.69 -22.88 -17.79
CA ASP A 418 -11.39 -22.84 -18.47
C ASP A 418 -11.37 -21.85 -19.66
N THR A 419 -12.50 -21.24 -20.01
CA THR A 419 -12.61 -20.26 -21.12
C THR A 419 -12.04 -18.91 -20.72
N GLY A 420 -12.41 -18.40 -19.55
CA GLY A 420 -11.99 -17.08 -19.04
C GLY A 420 -10.72 -17.13 -18.18
N TRP A 421 -10.40 -18.32 -17.65
CA TRP A 421 -9.32 -18.50 -16.69
C TRP A 421 -8.31 -19.53 -17.20
N GLU A 422 -7.04 -19.30 -16.94
CA GLU A 422 -5.97 -20.24 -17.22
C GLU A 422 -5.48 -20.88 -15.93
N LYS A 423 -5.20 -22.19 -16.01
CA LYS A 423 -4.54 -22.85 -14.88
C LYS A 423 -3.13 -22.33 -14.71
N ASP A 424 -2.74 -22.02 -13.48
CA ASP A 424 -1.37 -21.61 -13.20
C ASP A 424 -0.42 -22.75 -13.55
N PRO A 425 0.48 -22.58 -14.54
CA PRO A 425 1.42 -23.62 -14.93
C PRO A 425 2.42 -23.96 -13.82
N ASN A 426 2.55 -23.10 -12.82
CA ASN A 426 3.43 -23.32 -11.67
C ASN A 426 2.72 -24.05 -10.51
N ASP A 427 1.41 -24.19 -10.57
CA ASP A 427 0.65 -24.98 -9.59
C ASP A 427 0.53 -26.43 -10.03
N LEU A 428 1.36 -27.29 -9.47
CA LEU A 428 1.36 -28.73 -9.75
C LEU A 428 0.06 -29.46 -9.32
N SER A 429 -0.74 -28.84 -8.44
CA SER A 429 -2.05 -29.37 -8.05
C SER A 429 -3.13 -29.14 -9.11
N GLY A 430 -2.90 -28.20 -10.04
CA GLY A 430 -3.82 -27.82 -11.11
C GLY A 430 -5.09 -27.12 -10.61
N LYS A 431 -5.06 -26.60 -9.38
CA LYS A 431 -6.20 -25.93 -8.73
C LYS A 431 -6.14 -24.41 -8.76
N THR A 432 -4.97 -23.85 -9.07
CA THR A 432 -4.77 -22.40 -9.15
C THR A 432 -5.08 -21.90 -10.56
N TYR A 433 -5.87 -20.85 -10.63
CA TYR A 433 -6.19 -20.16 -11.87
C TYR A 433 -5.57 -18.77 -11.87
N ILE A 434 -5.05 -18.36 -13.01
CA ILE A 434 -4.55 -17.00 -13.24
C ILE A 434 -5.52 -16.26 -14.16
N TYR A 435 -5.61 -14.95 -13.94
CA TYR A 435 -6.43 -14.09 -14.77
C TYR A 435 -5.94 -14.03 -16.20
N LYS A 436 -6.85 -14.18 -17.15
CA LYS A 436 -6.69 -13.51 -18.45
C LYS A 436 -6.93 -12.02 -18.29
N SER A 437 -6.48 -11.21 -19.25
CA SER A 437 -6.66 -9.75 -19.18
C SER A 437 -8.14 -9.39 -18.94
N ASN A 438 -8.41 -8.62 -17.91
CA ASN A 438 -9.74 -8.15 -17.55
C ASN A 438 -9.73 -6.63 -17.31
N GLY A 439 -10.13 -5.88 -18.34
CA GLY A 439 -10.17 -4.42 -18.28
C GLY A 439 -11.15 -3.85 -17.26
N ALA A 440 -12.23 -4.57 -16.92
CA ALA A 440 -13.13 -4.15 -15.87
C ALA A 440 -12.44 -4.14 -14.50
N LYS A 441 -11.60 -5.15 -14.21
CA LYS A 441 -10.76 -5.20 -13.01
C LYS A 441 -9.77 -4.04 -12.99
N SER A 442 -9.07 -3.82 -14.09
CA SER A 442 -8.11 -2.72 -14.20
C SER A 442 -8.77 -1.35 -14.01
N LEU A 443 -9.93 -1.13 -14.59
CA LEU A 443 -10.68 0.11 -14.43
C LEU A 443 -11.23 0.29 -13.00
N ARG A 444 -11.61 -0.80 -12.32
CA ARG A 444 -12.07 -0.77 -10.93
C ARG A 444 -10.99 -0.26 -9.98
N TYR A 445 -9.71 -0.42 -10.30
CA TYR A 445 -8.59 0.16 -9.55
C TYR A 445 -8.58 1.70 -9.52
N MET A 446 -9.46 2.36 -10.26
CA MET A 446 -9.70 3.80 -10.08
C MET A 446 -10.52 4.13 -8.82
N ALA A 447 -11.13 3.17 -8.16
CA ALA A 447 -11.95 3.39 -6.96
C ALA A 447 -11.60 2.46 -5.80
N THR A 448 -11.18 1.22 -6.06
CA THR A 448 -10.84 0.26 -5.01
C THR A 448 -9.82 -0.77 -5.47
N LEU A 449 -8.96 -1.17 -4.55
CA LEU A 449 -8.01 -2.28 -4.73
C LEU A 449 -8.57 -3.61 -4.20
N GLY A 450 -9.69 -3.57 -3.49
CA GLY A 450 -10.27 -4.74 -2.84
C GLY A 450 -11.09 -5.62 -3.79
N ASN A 451 -11.08 -6.91 -3.53
CA ASN A 451 -11.99 -7.89 -4.12
C ASN A 451 -13.15 -8.10 -3.13
N ASP A 452 -14.14 -7.22 -3.16
CA ASP A 452 -15.14 -7.09 -2.09
C ASP A 452 -16.40 -7.90 -2.30
N TYR A 453 -16.31 -9.05 -2.97
CA TYR A 453 -17.47 -9.87 -3.21
C TYR A 453 -17.64 -10.94 -2.13
N LYS A 454 -18.72 -10.84 -1.34
CA LYS A 454 -18.94 -11.62 -0.12
C LYS A 454 -19.30 -13.11 -0.37
N ASP A 455 -19.89 -13.42 -1.52
CA ASP A 455 -20.47 -14.74 -1.80
C ASP A 455 -19.54 -15.60 -2.65
N TYR A 456 -18.27 -15.25 -2.68
CA TYR A 456 -17.41 -15.74 -3.67
C TYR A 456 -16.10 -16.25 -3.19
N ASP A 457 -15.84 -17.34 -3.77
CA ASP A 457 -14.57 -17.98 -3.73
C ASP A 457 -13.99 -18.14 -5.13
N PRO A 458 -13.25 -17.13 -5.61
CA PRO A 458 -12.63 -17.18 -6.92
C PRO A 458 -11.34 -17.94 -6.93
N TYR A 459 -10.82 -18.13 -5.74
CA TYR A 459 -9.47 -18.55 -5.62
C TYR A 459 -9.46 -20.05 -5.39
N THR A 460 -8.41 -20.65 -5.75
CA THR A 460 -8.07 -22.01 -5.45
C THR A 460 -8.19 -22.27 -3.95
N GLU A 461 -8.30 -23.52 -3.54
CA GLU A 461 -8.30 -23.89 -2.12
C GLU A 461 -7.21 -23.15 -1.32
N ALA A 462 -6.04 -22.94 -1.91
CA ALA A 462 -4.94 -22.20 -1.26
C ALA A 462 -5.24 -20.73 -0.99
N ASP A 463 -5.95 -20.07 -1.88
CA ASP A 463 -6.30 -18.67 -1.73
C ASP A 463 -7.53 -18.50 -0.83
N ILE A 464 -8.46 -19.48 -0.81
CA ILE A 464 -9.56 -19.55 0.15
C ILE A 464 -9.03 -19.62 1.58
N GLU A 465 -8.08 -20.54 1.80
CA GLU A 465 -7.44 -20.71 3.10
C GLU A 465 -6.73 -19.41 3.53
N ALA A 466 -6.02 -18.74 2.62
CA ALA A 466 -5.38 -17.45 2.90
C ALA A 466 -6.42 -16.37 3.21
N TYR A 467 -7.49 -16.28 2.43
CA TYR A 467 -8.59 -15.34 2.66
C TYR A 467 -9.24 -15.60 4.02
N THR A 468 -9.56 -16.85 4.33
CA THR A 468 -10.16 -17.24 5.60
C THR A 468 -9.25 -16.88 6.78
N ALA A 469 -7.97 -17.19 6.70
CA ALA A 469 -7.01 -16.92 7.76
C ALA A 469 -6.85 -15.41 8.01
N VAL A 470 -6.68 -14.62 6.94
CA VAL A 470 -6.55 -13.15 7.04
C VAL A 470 -7.84 -12.52 7.57
N THR A 471 -9.00 -12.92 7.06
CA THR A 471 -10.30 -12.40 7.50
C THR A 471 -10.57 -12.75 8.96
N THR A 472 -10.24 -13.96 9.39
CA THR A 472 -10.36 -14.38 10.78
C THR A 472 -9.50 -13.51 11.68
N TRP A 473 -8.22 -13.34 11.34
CA TRP A 473 -7.31 -12.47 12.08
C TRP A 473 -7.81 -11.01 12.14
N GLN A 474 -8.28 -10.46 11.02
CA GLN A 474 -8.83 -9.10 10.98
C GLN A 474 -10.06 -8.94 11.87
N ASN A 475 -10.96 -9.92 11.88
CA ASN A 475 -12.16 -9.90 12.72
C ASN A 475 -11.82 -10.02 14.20
N GLU A 476 -10.83 -10.85 14.56
CA GLU A 476 -10.30 -10.93 15.92
C GLU A 476 -9.71 -9.58 16.39
N MET A 477 -8.93 -8.91 15.52
CA MET A 477 -8.35 -7.60 15.85
C MET A 477 -9.41 -6.50 15.95
N LYS A 478 -10.46 -6.52 15.11
CA LYS A 478 -11.61 -5.63 15.25
C LYS A 478 -12.36 -5.86 16.56
N ALA A 479 -12.62 -7.12 16.91
CA ALA A 479 -13.24 -7.46 18.19
C ALA A 479 -12.39 -7.00 19.39
N ALA A 480 -11.07 -7.21 19.30
CA ALA A 480 -10.14 -6.73 20.31
C ALA A 480 -10.15 -5.19 20.42
N LYS A 481 -10.24 -4.47 19.29
CA LYS A 481 -10.37 -3.01 19.29
C LYS A 481 -11.65 -2.56 19.97
N THR A 482 -12.79 -3.14 19.60
CA THR A 482 -14.09 -2.84 20.22
C THR A 482 -14.08 -3.10 21.72
N ALA A 483 -13.38 -4.14 22.17
CA ALA A 483 -13.20 -4.47 23.60
C ALA A 483 -12.14 -3.61 24.32
N GLY A 484 -11.48 -2.68 23.62
CA GLY A 484 -10.39 -1.86 24.19
C GLY A 484 -9.06 -2.61 24.39
N ASN A 485 -8.91 -3.79 23.79
CA ASN A 485 -7.75 -4.67 23.90
C ASN A 485 -6.77 -4.56 22.70
N LEU A 486 -7.06 -3.68 21.74
CA LEU A 486 -6.14 -3.33 20.66
C LEU A 486 -5.77 -1.85 20.76
N ARG A 487 -4.49 -1.57 20.69
CA ARG A 487 -3.95 -0.23 20.49
C ARG A 487 -3.58 -0.06 19.01
N VAL A 488 -4.17 0.96 18.38
CA VAL A 488 -3.78 1.41 17.05
C VAL A 488 -2.74 2.51 17.21
N VAL A 489 -1.54 2.30 16.69
CA VAL A 489 -0.41 3.24 16.76
C VAL A 489 -0.32 3.96 15.44
N GLN A 490 -0.60 5.26 15.44
CA GLN A 490 -0.62 6.06 14.21
C GLN A 490 -0.15 7.49 14.45
N GLU A 491 0.27 8.13 13.39
CA GLU A 491 0.59 9.55 13.41
C GLU A 491 -0.69 10.37 13.69
N PRO A 492 -0.63 11.41 14.52
CA PRO A 492 -1.78 12.28 14.74
C PRO A 492 -2.29 12.87 13.42
N ALA A 493 -3.57 12.68 13.10
CA ALA A 493 -4.16 13.06 11.82
C ALA A 493 -4.01 14.57 11.51
N ASP A 494 -4.14 15.43 12.51
CA ASP A 494 -3.97 16.86 12.38
C ASP A 494 -2.51 17.27 12.09
N LEU A 495 -1.53 16.43 12.41
CA LEU A 495 -0.14 16.61 12.01
C LEU A 495 0.13 16.00 10.63
N SER A 496 -0.39 14.80 10.40
CA SER A 496 -0.23 14.09 9.12
C SER A 496 -0.75 14.91 7.95
N TRP A 497 -1.94 15.50 8.08
CA TRP A 497 -2.61 16.29 7.04
C TRP A 497 -2.24 17.78 7.02
N MET A 498 -1.45 18.24 7.98
CA MET A 498 -1.03 19.65 8.04
C MET A 498 -0.07 19.96 6.88
N SER A 499 -0.39 20.98 6.10
CA SER A 499 0.49 21.50 5.05
C SER A 499 1.37 22.62 5.59
N THR A 500 2.69 22.52 5.41
CA THR A 500 3.64 23.61 5.67
C THR A 500 4.66 23.71 4.53
N PRO A 501 5.34 24.87 4.33
CA PRO A 501 6.26 25.03 3.21
C PRO A 501 7.39 24.00 3.14
N THR A 502 7.94 23.60 4.29
CA THR A 502 9.10 22.69 4.34
C THR A 502 8.74 21.24 4.63
N LYS A 503 7.49 20.95 5.03
CA LYS A 503 7.11 19.63 5.55
C LYS A 503 7.44 18.47 4.60
N ASN A 504 7.18 18.63 3.33
CA ASN A 504 7.32 17.53 2.36
C ASN A 504 8.74 17.03 2.24
N GLU A 505 9.66 17.96 1.94
CA GLU A 505 11.08 17.65 1.77
C GLU A 505 11.69 17.13 3.08
N ALA A 506 11.36 17.78 4.19
CA ALA A 506 11.83 17.35 5.51
C ALA A 506 11.29 15.97 5.90
N THR A 507 10.02 15.68 5.63
CA THR A 507 9.40 14.38 5.94
C THR A 507 10.05 13.25 5.16
N GLU A 508 10.24 13.43 3.86
CA GLU A 508 10.91 12.43 3.02
C GLU A 508 12.34 12.16 3.49
N LYS A 509 13.12 13.24 3.67
CA LYS A 509 14.50 13.14 4.17
C LYS A 509 14.55 12.45 5.54
N LEU A 510 13.67 12.84 6.46
CA LEU A 510 13.65 12.29 7.80
C LEU A 510 13.26 10.80 7.79
N LEU A 511 12.20 10.44 7.09
CA LEU A 511 11.70 9.06 7.09
C LEU A 511 12.75 8.09 6.54
N ASN A 512 13.35 8.42 5.40
CA ASN A 512 14.38 7.60 4.77
C ASN A 512 15.63 7.46 5.65
N LYS A 513 16.11 8.56 6.21
CA LYS A 513 17.29 8.55 7.07
C LYS A 513 17.03 7.91 8.43
N SER A 514 15.87 8.16 9.04
CA SER A 514 15.58 7.67 10.40
C SER A 514 15.38 6.16 10.45
N LYS A 515 14.81 5.55 9.40
CA LYS A 515 14.77 4.08 9.27
C LYS A 515 16.18 3.50 9.26
N ALA A 516 17.07 4.07 8.43
CA ALA A 516 18.47 3.67 8.39
C ALA A 516 19.20 3.92 9.72
N TYR A 517 18.97 5.07 10.36
CA TYR A 517 19.58 5.40 11.66
C TYR A 517 19.08 4.48 12.78
N GLY A 518 17.79 4.12 12.78
CA GLY A 518 17.25 3.13 13.71
C GLY A 518 17.94 1.79 13.59
N THR A 519 18.13 1.32 12.36
CA THR A 519 18.88 0.09 12.08
C THR A 519 20.35 0.20 12.54
N GLN A 520 21.04 1.29 12.19
CA GLN A 520 22.41 1.54 12.62
C GLN A 520 22.54 1.58 14.15
N TYR A 521 21.57 2.14 14.84
CA TYR A 521 21.54 2.16 16.31
C TYR A 521 21.34 0.77 16.90
N CYS A 522 20.41 -0.01 16.38
CA CYS A 522 20.15 -1.38 16.85
C CYS A 522 21.36 -2.30 16.64
N TYR A 523 22.09 -2.16 15.54
CA TYR A 523 23.29 -2.93 15.23
C TYR A 523 24.59 -2.29 15.76
N LYS A 524 24.50 -1.14 16.45
CA LYS A 524 25.65 -0.39 16.99
C LYS A 524 26.71 -0.02 15.94
N GLN A 525 26.26 0.36 14.72
CA GLN A 525 27.16 0.67 13.59
C GLN A 525 26.52 1.72 12.64
N PRO A 526 27.05 2.92 12.53
CA PRO A 526 28.03 3.59 13.43
C PRO A 526 27.37 4.29 14.61
N LEU A 527 26.02 4.30 14.71
CA LEU A 527 25.26 4.97 15.75
C LEU A 527 25.14 4.05 16.99
N ASP A 528 26.22 3.87 17.74
CA ASP A 528 26.35 2.93 18.85
C ASP A 528 25.81 3.47 20.20
N THR A 529 25.46 4.76 20.27
CA THR A 529 24.91 5.41 21.47
C THR A 529 23.64 6.18 21.17
N ARG A 530 22.78 6.31 22.19
CA ARG A 530 21.56 7.14 22.12
C ARG A 530 21.87 8.56 21.69
N GLU A 531 22.95 9.15 22.21
CA GLU A 531 23.36 10.52 21.87
C GLU A 531 23.70 10.65 20.37
N LYS A 532 24.49 9.75 19.82
CA LYS A 532 24.82 9.75 18.39
C LYS A 532 23.58 9.58 17.52
N TYR A 533 22.68 8.67 17.92
CA TYR A 533 21.40 8.47 17.23
C TYR A 533 20.56 9.77 17.24
N MET A 534 20.36 10.35 18.43
CA MET A 534 19.59 11.59 18.58
C MET A 534 20.16 12.75 17.77
N ASN A 535 21.48 12.90 17.77
CA ASN A 535 22.15 13.93 16.99
C ASN A 535 21.99 13.71 15.48
N ALA A 536 22.06 12.46 15.01
CA ALA A 536 21.86 12.13 13.61
C ALA A 536 20.43 12.45 13.15
N VAL A 537 19.43 12.05 13.94
CA VAL A 537 18.01 12.29 13.62
C VAL A 537 17.65 13.77 13.68
N ASN A 538 18.08 14.48 14.71
CA ASN A 538 17.82 15.92 14.85
C ASN A 538 18.62 16.77 13.86
N GLY A 539 19.72 16.26 13.32
CA GLY A 539 20.55 16.91 12.31
C GLY A 539 20.00 16.77 10.88
N VAL A 540 18.82 16.16 10.69
CA VAL A 540 18.20 16.12 9.37
C VAL A 540 17.79 17.52 8.94
N GLU A 541 18.24 17.90 7.75
CA GLU A 541 18.04 19.24 7.19
C GLU A 541 16.56 19.61 7.12
N GLU A 542 16.24 20.87 7.39
CA GLU A 542 14.89 21.46 7.40
C GLU A 542 13.93 20.95 8.48
N TRP A 543 14.29 19.90 9.23
CA TRP A 543 13.39 19.31 10.21
C TRP A 543 12.98 20.27 11.34
N ALA A 544 13.92 21.01 11.88
CA ALA A 544 13.64 22.00 12.93
C ALA A 544 12.71 23.13 12.42
N THR A 545 12.90 23.58 11.18
CA THR A 545 12.05 24.57 10.51
C THR A 545 10.63 24.03 10.35
N THR A 546 10.48 22.78 9.88
CA THR A 546 9.19 22.12 9.73
C THR A 546 8.42 22.04 11.04
N LEU A 547 9.07 21.60 12.13
CA LEU A 547 8.43 21.57 13.46
C LEU A 547 8.02 22.95 13.93
N SER A 548 8.83 23.99 13.68
CA SER A 548 8.49 25.38 14.01
C SER A 548 7.25 25.86 13.24
N GLU A 549 7.20 25.61 11.93
CA GLU A 549 6.06 25.96 11.08
C GLU A 549 4.77 25.25 11.53
N MET A 550 4.86 23.95 11.84
CA MET A 550 3.73 23.16 12.33
C MET A 550 3.24 23.66 13.69
N ASN A 551 4.14 23.95 14.62
CA ASN A 551 3.80 24.48 15.94
C ASN A 551 3.17 25.87 15.85
N ALA A 552 3.65 26.74 14.95
CA ALA A 552 3.00 28.02 14.70
C ALA A 552 1.55 27.85 14.20
N LYS A 553 1.29 26.89 13.32
CA LYS A 553 -0.10 26.56 12.88
C LYS A 553 -0.98 25.99 13.99
N LEU A 554 -0.40 25.25 14.93
CA LEU A 554 -1.10 24.76 16.13
C LEU A 554 -1.34 25.85 17.19
N GLY A 555 -0.80 27.06 17.00
CA GLY A 555 -0.85 28.14 17.98
C GLY A 555 0.04 27.86 19.22
N LYS A 556 1.16 27.16 19.04
CA LYS A 556 2.05 26.69 20.11
C LYS A 556 3.43 27.33 20.04
#